data_4831e30db5361d0805ab67f252eaff83
#
_entry.id   4831e30db5361d0805ab67f252eaff83
#
_cell.length_a   1.000
_cell.length_b   1.000
_cell.length_c   1.000
_cell.angle_alpha   90.00
_cell.angle_beta   90.00
_cell.angle_gamma   90.00
#
_symmetry.space_group_name_H-M   'P 1'
#
loop_
_entity.id
_entity.type
_entity.pdbx_description
1 polymer ?
#
loop_
_entity_poly.entity_id
_entity_poly.type
_entity_poly.pdbx_seq_one_letter_code
_entity_poly.pdbx_strand_id
1 'polypeptide(L)'
;MPSLVGAEMCIRDRPGAKRNKELIELYMGDMGNPYEKDITEINGFDNMHNAETIIKDAFDEAAELYGADESWYLVNGSTAGNMSAICGVTHKNDVVIMARNCHISVYNAVILNELNPVYIYPEYDEEYGYYKGITLKEIKDIVDKYSSDHDRNDIKAVILTSPTYEGNVSDIKSIAEYLHQYNIPLIVDEAHGAHFNFSESFPQSAVKCGADIVINSVHKTLPSLTQTAIMHINYGIVDVERIRRYWNIYQSTSPSYIL
;
A
#
# COMPACT_ATOMS: atom_id res chain seq x y z
N MET A 1 -0.48 2.19 -32.56
CA MET A 1 -0.98 1.05 -31.75
C MET A 1 0.23 0.44 -31.04
N PRO A 2 0.27 0.43 -29.71
CA PRO A 2 1.28 -0.37 -29.01
C PRO A 2 1.05 -1.83 -29.43
N SER A 3 2.10 -2.55 -29.79
CA SER A 3 1.98 -3.90 -30.28
C SER A 3 1.33 -4.79 -29.21
N LEU A 4 0.34 -5.59 -29.60
CA LEU A 4 -0.30 -6.59 -28.74
C LEU A 4 0.71 -7.52 -28.03
N VAL A 5 1.92 -7.63 -28.57
CA VAL A 5 3.06 -8.36 -27.97
C VAL A 5 3.48 -7.76 -26.63
N GLY A 6 3.50 -6.44 -26.47
CA GLY A 6 3.84 -5.82 -25.18
C GLY A 6 2.73 -5.99 -24.12
N ALA A 7 1.46 -5.91 -24.55
CA ALA A 7 0.34 -6.14 -23.65
C ALA A 7 0.22 -7.61 -23.22
N GLU A 8 0.45 -8.56 -24.13
CA GLU A 8 0.49 -10.00 -23.78
C GLU A 8 1.64 -10.36 -22.85
N MET A 9 2.82 -9.73 -22.98
CA MET A 9 3.93 -9.92 -22.05
C MET A 9 3.55 -9.43 -20.64
N CYS A 10 2.93 -8.27 -20.50
CA CYS A 10 2.47 -7.76 -19.20
C CYS A 10 1.37 -8.63 -18.57
N ILE A 11 0.46 -9.19 -19.38
CA ILE A 11 -0.65 -10.04 -18.89
C ILE A 11 -0.13 -11.45 -18.51
N ARG A 12 0.88 -11.99 -19.20
CA ARG A 12 1.43 -13.32 -18.93
C ARG A 12 2.58 -13.32 -17.92
N ASP A 13 3.27 -12.21 -17.76
CA ASP A 13 4.32 -12.06 -16.77
C ASP A 13 3.70 -11.69 -15.43
N ARG A 14 3.41 -12.71 -14.64
CA ARG A 14 3.13 -12.50 -13.21
C ARG A 14 4.40 -11.97 -12.57
N PRO A 15 4.46 -10.70 -12.16
CA PRO A 15 5.70 -10.06 -11.74
C PRO A 15 6.39 -10.79 -10.59
N GLY A 16 5.59 -11.37 -9.67
CA GLY A 16 6.08 -12.09 -8.50
C GLY A 16 6.92 -13.32 -8.79
N ALA A 17 6.68 -14.02 -9.91
CA ALA A 17 7.45 -15.21 -10.30
C ALA A 17 8.86 -14.88 -10.78
N LYS A 18 9.11 -13.64 -11.27
CA LYS A 18 10.40 -13.13 -11.79
C LYS A 18 11.12 -14.04 -12.80
N ARG A 19 10.52 -15.15 -13.22
CA ARG A 19 11.11 -16.21 -14.06
C ARG A 19 12.51 -16.68 -13.61
N ASN A 20 12.88 -16.39 -12.36
CA ASN A 20 14.13 -16.85 -11.79
C ASN A 20 13.93 -18.26 -11.22
N LYS A 21 14.33 -19.27 -12.00
CA LYS A 21 14.18 -20.68 -11.62
C LYS A 21 14.90 -21.04 -10.31
N GLU A 22 16.09 -20.49 -10.10
CA GLU A 22 16.87 -20.75 -8.90
C GLU A 22 16.20 -20.21 -7.64
N LEU A 23 15.62 -19.01 -7.70
CA LEU A 23 14.83 -18.45 -6.60
C LEU A 23 13.53 -19.23 -6.38
N ILE A 24 12.85 -19.65 -7.46
CA ILE A 24 11.63 -20.45 -7.36
C ILE A 24 11.95 -21.81 -6.73
N GLU A 25 13.01 -22.47 -7.15
CA GLU A 25 13.47 -23.74 -6.57
C GLU A 25 13.87 -23.57 -5.09
N LEU A 26 14.55 -22.48 -4.75
CA LEU A 26 14.98 -22.20 -3.38
C LEU A 26 13.80 -21.99 -2.41
N TYR A 27 12.80 -21.21 -2.82
CA TYR A 27 11.68 -20.83 -1.94
C TYR A 27 10.41 -21.67 -2.14
N MET A 28 10.24 -22.31 -3.29
CA MET A 28 9.02 -23.01 -3.67
C MET A 28 9.24 -24.44 -4.17
N GLY A 29 10.51 -24.92 -4.21
CA GLY A 29 10.87 -26.24 -4.74
C GLY A 29 10.11 -27.41 -4.11
N ASP A 30 9.72 -27.26 -2.85
CA ASP A 30 8.93 -28.25 -2.09
C ASP A 30 7.42 -27.97 -2.06
N MET A 31 6.94 -27.01 -2.84
CA MET A 31 5.48 -26.81 -2.98
C MET A 31 4.85 -27.93 -3.82
N GLY A 32 4.82 -29.13 -3.28
CA GLY A 32 4.10 -30.26 -3.83
C GLY A 32 2.58 -30.00 -3.93
N ASN A 33 1.76 -30.95 -3.55
CA ASN A 33 0.30 -30.80 -3.52
C ASN A 33 -0.11 -29.64 -2.58
N PRO A 34 -0.74 -28.55 -3.07
CA PRO A 34 -1.13 -27.43 -2.22
C PRO A 34 -2.13 -27.83 -1.13
N TYR A 35 -2.98 -28.83 -1.37
CA TYR A 35 -3.93 -29.33 -0.38
C TYR A 35 -3.28 -30.00 0.84
N GLU A 36 -2.01 -30.39 0.74
CA GLU A 36 -1.27 -30.95 1.87
C GLU A 36 -0.60 -29.89 2.73
N LYS A 37 -0.50 -28.66 2.21
CA LYS A 37 0.22 -27.54 2.85
C LYS A 37 -0.71 -26.42 3.28
N ASP A 38 -1.91 -26.35 2.69
CA ASP A 38 -2.92 -25.37 3.07
C ASP A 38 -3.56 -25.78 4.40
N ILE A 39 -3.45 -24.92 5.38
CA ILE A 39 -3.94 -25.14 6.76
C ILE A 39 -4.97 -24.08 7.09
N THR A 40 -5.67 -24.27 8.20
CA THR A 40 -6.63 -23.31 8.74
C THR A 40 -6.36 -23.07 10.23
N GLU A 41 -7.12 -22.17 10.85
CA GLU A 41 -7.04 -21.78 12.26
C GLU A 41 -7.49 -22.92 13.18
N ILE A 42 -6.61 -23.85 13.49
CA ILE A 42 -6.83 -24.95 14.43
C ILE A 42 -5.82 -24.91 15.57
N ASN A 43 -6.12 -25.59 16.67
CA ASN A 43 -5.22 -25.66 17.83
C ASN A 43 -3.82 -26.13 17.40
N GLY A 44 -2.81 -25.33 17.74
CA GLY A 44 -1.40 -25.54 17.39
C GLY A 44 -0.94 -24.79 16.13
N PHE A 45 -1.86 -24.13 15.42
CA PHE A 45 -1.58 -23.16 14.37
C PHE A 45 -2.10 -21.79 14.80
N ASP A 46 -1.57 -20.72 14.21
CA ASP A 46 -1.93 -19.35 14.57
C ASP A 46 -3.19 -18.89 13.80
N ASN A 47 -3.71 -17.71 14.15
CA ASN A 47 -4.85 -17.08 13.48
C ASN A 47 -4.45 -15.69 13.03
N MET A 48 -4.51 -15.40 11.74
CA MET A 48 -4.12 -14.12 11.18
C MET A 48 -4.87 -12.93 11.82
N HIS A 49 -6.15 -13.12 12.14
CA HIS A 49 -6.99 -12.07 12.75
C HIS A 49 -6.74 -11.86 14.25
N ASN A 50 -6.05 -12.80 14.90
CA ASN A 50 -5.62 -12.75 16.30
C ASN A 50 -4.27 -13.44 16.45
N ALA A 51 -3.26 -12.95 15.76
CA ALA A 51 -1.93 -13.53 15.70
C ALA A 51 -1.22 -13.44 17.06
N GLU A 52 -0.80 -14.59 17.59
CA GLU A 52 -0.16 -14.70 18.91
C GLU A 52 1.20 -15.41 18.86
N THR A 53 1.49 -16.15 17.79
CA THR A 53 2.70 -16.97 17.66
C THR A 53 3.39 -16.76 16.32
N ILE A 54 3.44 -17.75 15.45
CA ILE A 54 4.21 -17.75 14.21
C ILE A 54 3.81 -16.63 13.23
N ILE A 55 2.52 -16.30 13.15
CA ILE A 55 2.06 -15.19 12.30
C ILE A 55 2.44 -13.86 12.94
N LYS A 56 2.35 -13.76 14.28
CA LYS A 56 2.79 -12.58 15.01
C LYS A 56 4.28 -12.34 14.81
N ASP A 57 5.10 -13.38 14.94
CA ASP A 57 6.54 -13.31 14.71
C ASP A 57 6.84 -12.82 13.29
N ALA A 58 6.11 -13.33 12.28
CA ALA A 58 6.26 -12.90 10.90
C ALA A 58 5.83 -11.43 10.66
N PHE A 59 4.81 -10.94 11.36
CA PHE A 59 4.43 -9.52 11.33
C PHE A 59 5.53 -8.65 11.93
N ASP A 60 6.12 -9.07 13.06
CA ASP A 60 7.18 -8.35 13.74
C ASP A 60 8.47 -8.32 12.91
N GLU A 61 8.86 -9.45 12.29
CA GLU A 61 9.98 -9.50 11.36
C GLU A 61 9.77 -8.57 10.15
N ALA A 62 8.57 -8.54 9.60
CA ALA A 62 8.25 -7.63 8.49
C ALA A 62 8.33 -6.17 8.94
N ALA A 63 7.84 -5.84 10.14
CA ALA A 63 7.91 -4.49 10.69
C ALA A 63 9.38 -4.06 10.90
N GLU A 64 10.21 -4.90 11.51
CA GLU A 64 11.63 -4.65 11.69
C GLU A 64 12.35 -4.45 10.35
N LEU A 65 12.10 -5.34 9.37
CA LEU A 65 12.74 -5.32 8.06
C LEU A 65 12.44 -4.02 7.30
N TYR A 66 11.20 -3.53 7.35
CA TYR A 66 10.79 -2.31 6.67
C TYR A 66 11.02 -1.04 7.52
N GLY A 67 11.24 -1.20 8.84
CA GLY A 67 11.40 -0.10 9.77
C GLY A 67 10.08 0.60 10.10
N ALA A 68 8.99 -0.15 10.13
CA ALA A 68 7.66 0.28 10.56
C ALA A 68 7.43 -0.07 12.03
N ASP A 69 6.45 0.57 12.68
CA ASP A 69 6.04 0.20 14.04
C ASP A 69 5.19 -1.09 14.04
N GLU A 70 4.32 -1.26 13.01
CA GLU A 70 3.60 -2.51 12.76
C GLU A 70 3.56 -2.84 11.27
N SER A 71 3.50 -4.15 10.96
CA SER A 71 3.29 -4.64 9.60
C SER A 71 2.31 -5.80 9.62
N TRP A 72 1.34 -5.79 8.68
CA TRP A 72 0.32 -6.83 8.59
C TRP A 72 0.22 -7.37 7.17
N TYR A 73 0.25 -8.68 7.01
CA TYR A 73 0.03 -9.31 5.72
C TYR A 73 -1.39 -9.11 5.20
N LEU A 74 -1.52 -9.04 3.89
CA LEU A 74 -2.78 -8.80 3.20
C LEU A 74 -3.04 -9.96 2.24
N VAL A 75 -3.93 -10.87 2.63
CA VAL A 75 -4.32 -12.03 1.80
C VAL A 75 -5.31 -11.66 0.70
N ASN A 76 -5.97 -10.51 0.81
CA ASN A 76 -6.86 -9.98 -0.23
C ASN A 76 -6.20 -8.85 -1.04
N GLY A 77 -4.86 -8.85 -1.09
CA GLY A 77 -4.06 -7.94 -1.89
C GLY A 77 -4.00 -6.50 -1.37
N SER A 78 -3.22 -5.67 -2.05
CA SER A 78 -3.13 -4.23 -1.75
C SER A 78 -4.47 -3.51 -1.85
N THR A 79 -5.43 -4.06 -2.59
CA THR A 79 -6.81 -3.55 -2.63
C THR A 79 -7.41 -3.50 -1.24
N ALA A 80 -7.33 -4.60 -0.48
CA ALA A 80 -7.81 -4.64 0.90
C ALA A 80 -7.00 -3.71 1.81
N GLY A 81 -5.70 -3.58 1.57
CA GLY A 81 -4.82 -2.65 2.29
C GLY A 81 -5.25 -1.20 2.11
N ASN A 82 -5.42 -0.75 0.88
CA ASN A 82 -5.88 0.62 0.57
C ASN A 82 -7.25 0.90 1.20
N MET A 83 -8.19 -0.04 1.09
CA MET A 83 -9.52 0.12 1.67
C MET A 83 -9.46 0.16 3.20
N SER A 84 -8.67 -0.70 3.83
CA SER A 84 -8.50 -0.74 5.29
C SER A 84 -7.86 0.55 5.81
N ALA A 85 -6.81 1.03 5.16
CA ALA A 85 -6.12 2.25 5.52
C ALA A 85 -7.06 3.45 5.44
N ILE A 86 -7.71 3.66 4.30
CA ILE A 86 -8.58 4.82 4.07
C ILE A 86 -9.79 4.79 5.01
N CYS A 87 -10.53 3.67 5.09
CA CYS A 87 -11.68 3.55 5.96
C CYS A 87 -11.28 3.59 7.45
N GLY A 88 -10.06 3.14 7.78
CA GLY A 88 -9.51 3.18 9.13
C GLY A 88 -9.24 4.60 9.64
N VAL A 89 -8.84 5.52 8.78
CA VAL A 89 -8.50 6.91 9.18
C VAL A 89 -9.64 7.90 8.93
N THR A 90 -10.69 7.52 8.20
CA THR A 90 -11.76 8.43 7.79
C THR A 90 -13.15 7.99 8.28
N HIS A 91 -14.10 8.91 8.29
CA HIS A 91 -15.52 8.69 8.54
C HIS A 91 -16.33 9.19 7.35
N LYS A 92 -17.60 8.80 7.28
CA LYS A 92 -18.53 9.31 6.28
C LYS A 92 -18.53 10.83 6.24
N ASN A 93 -18.51 11.40 5.04
CA ASN A 93 -18.44 12.82 4.71
C ASN A 93 -17.10 13.51 4.99
N ASP A 94 -16.10 12.80 5.50
CA ASP A 94 -14.76 13.36 5.65
C ASP A 94 -14.15 13.76 4.29
N VAL A 95 -13.30 14.77 4.32
CA VAL A 95 -12.56 15.22 3.15
C VAL A 95 -11.22 14.50 3.07
N VAL A 96 -10.89 14.01 1.88
CA VAL A 96 -9.59 13.42 1.58
C VAL A 96 -8.98 14.08 0.36
N ILE A 97 -7.69 14.34 0.41
CA ILE A 97 -6.93 14.78 -0.77
C ILE A 97 -6.32 13.53 -1.41
N MET A 98 -6.54 13.31 -2.71
CA MET A 98 -6.00 12.15 -3.40
C MET A 98 -5.48 12.48 -4.79
N ALA A 99 -4.39 11.82 -5.19
CA ALA A 99 -3.88 11.94 -6.55
C ALA A 99 -4.84 11.32 -7.57
N ARG A 100 -5.06 12.00 -8.70
CA ARG A 100 -6.03 11.54 -9.72
C ARG A 100 -5.63 10.24 -10.40
N ASN A 101 -4.35 9.88 -10.35
CA ASN A 101 -3.79 8.62 -10.88
C ASN A 101 -3.74 7.49 -9.85
N CYS A 102 -4.43 7.59 -8.71
CA CYS A 102 -4.54 6.51 -7.75
C CYS A 102 -5.18 5.25 -8.35
N HIS A 103 -4.83 4.10 -7.78
CA HIS A 103 -5.44 2.82 -8.14
C HIS A 103 -6.94 2.81 -7.83
N ILE A 104 -7.71 2.02 -8.58
CA ILE A 104 -9.19 1.92 -8.44
C ILE A 104 -9.62 1.57 -7.00
N SER A 105 -8.82 0.86 -6.22
CA SER A 105 -9.12 0.54 -4.82
C SER A 105 -9.26 1.78 -3.93
N VAL A 106 -8.52 2.84 -4.21
CA VAL A 106 -8.65 4.13 -3.50
C VAL A 106 -10.00 4.77 -3.81
N TYR A 107 -10.42 4.78 -5.08
CA TYR A 107 -11.75 5.25 -5.47
C TYR A 107 -12.87 4.42 -4.84
N ASN A 108 -12.69 3.11 -4.78
CA ASN A 108 -13.66 2.22 -4.14
C ASN A 108 -13.80 2.53 -2.64
N ALA A 109 -12.70 2.79 -1.93
CA ALA A 109 -12.74 3.21 -0.53
C ALA A 109 -13.48 4.55 -0.35
N VAL A 110 -13.22 5.52 -1.22
CA VAL A 110 -13.91 6.83 -1.22
C VAL A 110 -15.42 6.66 -1.40
N ILE A 111 -15.84 5.80 -2.34
CA ILE A 111 -17.26 5.53 -2.61
C ILE A 111 -17.91 4.80 -1.43
N LEU A 112 -17.28 3.73 -0.94
CA LEU A 112 -17.85 2.89 0.13
C LEU A 112 -17.96 3.62 1.47
N ASN A 113 -17.01 4.50 1.76
CA ASN A 113 -17.02 5.30 3.00
C ASN A 113 -17.70 6.67 2.83
N GLU A 114 -18.29 6.93 1.64
CA GLU A 114 -19.00 8.18 1.31
C GLU A 114 -18.15 9.43 1.61
N LEU A 115 -16.88 9.44 1.16
CA LEU A 115 -15.95 10.54 1.38
C LEU A 115 -16.10 11.65 0.34
N ASN A 116 -15.59 12.84 0.65
CA ASN A 116 -15.52 13.99 -0.24
C ASN A 116 -14.08 14.14 -0.78
N PRO A 117 -13.77 13.66 -2.00
CA PRO A 117 -12.42 13.72 -2.54
C PRO A 117 -12.09 15.09 -3.13
N VAL A 118 -10.93 15.61 -2.76
CA VAL A 118 -10.26 16.74 -3.41
C VAL A 118 -9.10 16.19 -4.23
N TYR A 119 -9.08 16.44 -5.54
CA TYR A 119 -8.13 15.81 -6.44
C TYR A 119 -6.89 16.65 -6.68
N ILE A 120 -5.71 16.01 -6.57
CA ILE A 120 -4.45 16.52 -7.14
C ILE A 120 -4.29 15.90 -8.53
N TYR A 121 -3.99 16.74 -9.52
CA TYR A 121 -3.68 16.29 -10.87
C TYR A 121 -2.16 16.32 -11.05
N PRO A 122 -1.49 15.15 -11.09
CA PRO A 122 -0.05 15.10 -11.32
C PRO A 122 0.31 15.77 -12.64
N GLU A 123 1.46 16.40 -12.68
CA GLU A 123 2.00 16.95 -13.93
C GLU A 123 2.20 15.84 -14.96
N TYR A 124 1.75 16.07 -16.18
CA TYR A 124 1.92 15.13 -17.29
C TYR A 124 3.13 15.54 -18.12
N ASP A 125 4.01 14.59 -18.36
CA ASP A 125 5.14 14.75 -19.26
C ASP A 125 4.71 14.42 -20.69
N GLU A 126 4.57 15.43 -21.53
CA GLU A 126 4.09 15.25 -22.93
C GLU A 126 5.16 14.60 -23.81
N GLU A 127 6.44 14.73 -23.48
CA GLU A 127 7.53 14.15 -24.28
C GLU A 127 7.58 12.62 -24.13
N TYR A 128 7.43 12.15 -22.90
CA TYR A 128 7.53 10.72 -22.59
C TYR A 128 6.18 10.04 -22.33
N GLY A 129 5.11 10.81 -22.23
CA GLY A 129 3.74 10.28 -22.14
C GLY A 129 3.37 9.65 -20.80
N TYR A 130 3.86 10.20 -19.68
CA TYR A 130 3.56 9.68 -18.35
C TYR A 130 3.25 10.78 -17.33
N TYR A 131 2.67 10.40 -16.18
CA TYR A 131 2.46 11.29 -15.04
C TYR A 131 3.67 11.29 -14.12
N LYS A 132 4.11 12.49 -13.69
CA LYS A 132 5.19 12.67 -12.72
C LYS A 132 4.73 12.35 -11.30
N GLY A 133 5.69 12.22 -10.37
CA GLY A 133 5.41 12.15 -8.93
C GLY A 133 4.87 13.48 -8.40
N ILE A 134 4.12 13.41 -7.32
CA ILE A 134 3.57 14.60 -6.62
C ILE A 134 4.69 15.28 -5.83
N THR A 135 4.74 16.60 -5.93
CA THR A 135 5.69 17.45 -5.24
C THR A 135 5.09 18.07 -3.96
N LEU A 136 5.95 18.47 -3.03
CA LEU A 136 5.53 19.23 -1.85
C LEU A 136 4.77 20.51 -2.22
N LYS A 137 5.16 21.16 -3.32
CA LYS A 137 4.50 22.40 -3.78
C LYS A 137 3.03 22.12 -4.13
N GLU A 138 2.76 21.06 -4.89
CA GLU A 138 1.38 20.70 -5.28
C GLU A 138 0.52 20.36 -4.05
N ILE A 139 1.10 19.70 -3.03
CA ILE A 139 0.41 19.44 -1.77
C ILE A 139 0.07 20.74 -1.05
N LYS A 140 1.03 21.67 -0.93
CA LYS A 140 0.79 22.98 -0.30
C LYS A 140 -0.29 23.75 -1.03
N ASP A 141 -0.15 23.86 -2.34
CA ASP A 141 -1.08 24.62 -3.19
C ASP A 141 -2.53 24.09 -3.03
N ILE A 142 -2.74 22.77 -2.98
CA ILE A 142 -4.10 22.20 -2.83
C ILE A 142 -4.63 22.34 -1.41
N VAL A 143 -3.80 22.15 -0.38
CA VAL A 143 -4.20 22.33 1.02
C VAL A 143 -4.55 23.81 1.29
N ASP A 144 -3.75 24.75 0.80
CA ASP A 144 -3.99 26.18 0.99
C ASP A 144 -5.24 26.62 0.20
N LYS A 145 -5.41 26.13 -1.02
CA LYS A 145 -6.61 26.38 -1.82
C LYS A 145 -7.87 25.88 -1.13
N TYR A 146 -7.85 24.66 -0.59
CA TYR A 146 -8.99 24.12 0.17
C TYR A 146 -9.26 24.99 1.41
N SER A 147 -8.22 25.35 2.14
CA SER A 147 -8.29 26.10 3.40
C SER A 147 -8.69 27.56 3.21
N SER A 148 -8.74 28.09 2.00
CA SER A 148 -9.25 29.45 1.74
C SER A 148 -10.75 29.58 1.95
N ASP A 149 -11.49 28.49 1.74
CA ASP A 149 -12.96 28.49 1.76
C ASP A 149 -13.54 27.52 2.81
N HIS A 150 -12.70 26.65 3.40
CA HIS A 150 -13.08 25.56 4.32
C HIS A 150 -12.11 25.47 5.51
N ASP A 151 -12.50 24.74 6.55
CA ASP A 151 -11.57 24.44 7.64
C ASP A 151 -10.56 23.38 7.20
N ARG A 152 -9.27 23.68 7.37
CA ARG A 152 -8.19 22.71 7.09
C ARG A 152 -8.34 21.42 7.89
N ASN A 153 -8.92 21.49 9.08
CA ASN A 153 -9.18 20.34 9.93
C ASN A 153 -10.22 19.36 9.34
N ASP A 154 -10.95 19.75 8.29
CA ASP A 154 -11.83 18.83 7.56
C ASP A 154 -11.06 17.79 6.75
N ILE A 155 -9.81 18.10 6.37
CA ILE A 155 -8.94 17.18 5.65
C ILE A 155 -8.46 16.10 6.61
N LYS A 156 -8.89 14.84 6.38
CA LYS A 156 -8.60 13.69 7.26
C LYS A 156 -7.49 12.79 6.77
N ALA A 157 -7.14 12.85 5.49
CA ALA A 157 -6.00 12.13 4.94
C ALA A 157 -5.56 12.70 3.60
N VAL A 158 -4.27 12.50 3.29
CA VAL A 158 -3.73 12.61 1.92
C VAL A 158 -3.36 11.21 1.43
N ILE A 159 -3.77 10.86 0.20
CA ILE A 159 -3.54 9.55 -0.38
C ILE A 159 -2.76 9.72 -1.68
N LEU A 160 -1.58 9.13 -1.76
CA LEU A 160 -0.70 9.20 -2.92
C LEU A 160 -0.31 7.81 -3.40
N THR A 161 -0.04 7.67 -4.70
CA THR A 161 0.61 6.49 -5.29
C THR A 161 2.06 6.83 -5.60
N SER A 162 2.99 6.18 -4.91
CA SER A 162 4.44 6.39 -5.09
C SER A 162 5.21 5.11 -4.76
N PRO A 163 5.95 4.54 -5.73
CA PRO A 163 6.09 5.04 -7.11
C PRO A 163 4.81 4.91 -7.92
N THR A 164 4.70 5.71 -8.99
CA THR A 164 3.65 5.54 -10.00
C THR A 164 3.88 4.24 -10.78
N TYR A 165 2.93 3.87 -11.66
CA TYR A 165 3.08 2.70 -12.52
C TYR A 165 4.34 2.77 -13.40
N GLU A 166 4.72 3.96 -13.82
CA GLU A 166 5.89 4.24 -14.64
C GLU A 166 7.19 4.31 -13.84
N GLY A 167 7.12 4.28 -12.50
CA GLY A 167 8.28 4.28 -11.61
C GLY A 167 8.65 5.66 -11.05
N ASN A 168 7.82 6.70 -11.23
CA ASN A 168 8.09 8.02 -10.68
C ASN A 168 7.78 8.06 -9.17
N VAL A 169 8.74 8.58 -8.40
CA VAL A 169 8.64 8.70 -6.94
C VAL A 169 8.30 10.13 -6.54
N SER A 170 7.38 10.28 -5.60
CA SER A 170 7.02 11.56 -4.98
C SER A 170 7.99 11.92 -3.85
N ASP A 171 8.06 13.20 -3.47
CA ASP A 171 8.84 13.67 -2.32
C ASP A 171 8.10 13.37 -0.99
N ILE A 172 7.98 12.08 -0.68
CA ILE A 172 7.18 11.59 0.45
C ILE A 172 7.65 12.19 1.76
N LYS A 173 8.96 12.32 1.97
CA LYS A 173 9.52 12.84 3.23
C LYS A 173 9.07 14.27 3.50
N SER A 174 9.28 15.17 2.54
CA SER A 174 8.89 16.58 2.72
C SER A 174 7.37 16.74 2.81
N ILE A 175 6.62 15.89 2.10
CA ILE A 175 5.15 15.87 2.14
C ILE A 175 4.68 15.44 3.53
N ALA A 176 5.21 14.34 4.09
CA ALA A 176 4.87 13.86 5.44
C ALA A 176 5.19 14.92 6.50
N GLU A 177 6.41 15.47 6.49
CA GLU A 177 6.83 16.53 7.41
C GLU A 177 5.91 17.76 7.38
N TYR A 178 5.38 18.11 6.22
CA TYR A 178 4.44 19.22 6.08
C TYR A 178 3.05 18.87 6.62
N LEU A 179 2.51 17.70 6.26
CA LEU A 179 1.16 17.28 6.65
C LEU A 179 1.05 17.04 8.17
N HIS A 180 2.10 16.50 8.79
CA HIS A 180 2.13 16.23 10.22
C HIS A 180 2.05 17.51 11.07
N GLN A 181 2.45 18.68 10.55
CA GLN A 181 2.25 19.96 11.23
C GLN A 181 0.76 20.27 11.49
N TYR A 182 -0.13 19.64 10.72
CA TYR A 182 -1.57 19.81 10.77
C TYR A 182 -2.32 18.56 11.25
N ASN A 183 -1.61 17.53 11.73
CA ASN A 183 -2.15 16.22 12.08
C ASN A 183 -2.94 15.57 10.94
N ILE A 184 -2.50 15.74 9.70
CA ILE A 184 -3.09 15.11 8.52
C ILE A 184 -2.25 13.88 8.18
N PRO A 185 -2.79 12.64 8.27
CA PRO A 185 -2.06 11.42 7.93
C PRO A 185 -1.83 11.30 6.43
N LEU A 186 -0.65 10.74 6.09
CA LEU A 186 -0.24 10.41 4.74
C LEU A 186 -0.33 8.89 4.50
N ILE A 187 -1.20 8.49 3.58
CA ILE A 187 -1.32 7.11 3.10
C ILE A 187 -0.61 7.01 1.75
N VAL A 188 0.30 6.06 1.63
CA VAL A 188 1.05 5.83 0.38
C VAL A 188 0.77 4.43 -0.16
N ASP A 189 0.14 4.37 -1.33
CA ASP A 189 0.09 3.16 -2.15
C ASP A 189 1.47 2.98 -2.82
N GLU A 190 2.36 2.26 -2.14
CA GLU A 190 3.70 1.90 -2.60
C GLU A 190 3.71 0.51 -3.26
N ALA A 191 2.63 0.14 -3.95
CA ALA A 191 2.46 -1.19 -4.52
C ALA A 191 3.59 -1.60 -5.49
N HIS A 192 4.25 -0.66 -6.12
CA HIS A 192 5.39 -0.89 -7.02
C HIS A 192 6.76 -0.71 -6.36
N GLY A 193 6.81 -0.39 -5.05
CA GLY A 193 8.03 -0.07 -4.30
C GLY A 193 8.40 -1.07 -3.19
N ALA A 194 7.77 -2.25 -3.11
CA ALA A 194 8.06 -3.21 -2.05
C ALA A 194 9.55 -3.60 -1.92
N HIS A 195 10.33 -3.45 -2.99
CA HIS A 195 11.76 -3.74 -3.04
C HIS A 195 12.67 -2.58 -2.59
N PHE A 196 12.13 -1.39 -2.34
CA PHE A 196 12.96 -0.20 -2.08
C PHE A 196 13.87 -0.36 -0.85
N ASN A 197 13.46 -1.16 0.11
CA ASN A 197 14.22 -1.34 1.35
C ASN A 197 15.45 -2.25 1.21
N PHE A 198 15.61 -2.94 0.07
CA PHE A 198 16.63 -4.01 -0.10
C PHE A 198 17.89 -3.58 -0.82
N SER A 199 18.03 -2.32 -1.23
CA SER A 199 19.26 -1.78 -1.83
C SER A 199 19.33 -0.27 -1.69
N GLU A 200 20.51 0.25 -1.38
CA GLU A 200 20.80 1.70 -1.37
C GLU A 200 20.71 2.34 -2.77
N SER A 201 20.68 1.53 -3.83
CA SER A 201 20.50 2.01 -5.20
C SER A 201 19.05 2.36 -5.53
N PHE A 202 18.10 1.98 -4.69
CA PHE A 202 16.69 2.31 -4.84
C PHE A 202 16.35 3.58 -4.05
N PRO A 203 15.23 4.25 -4.40
CA PRO A 203 14.67 5.30 -3.55
C PRO A 203 14.38 4.78 -2.13
N GLN A 204 14.35 5.68 -1.17
CA GLN A 204 13.94 5.34 0.18
C GLN A 204 12.44 4.98 0.21
N SER A 205 12.07 3.91 0.90
CA SER A 205 10.67 3.51 1.09
C SER A 205 9.86 4.60 1.80
N ALA A 206 8.58 4.72 1.44
CA ALA A 206 7.65 5.65 2.07
C ALA A 206 7.53 5.43 3.59
N VAL A 207 7.73 4.22 4.10
CA VAL A 207 7.80 3.90 5.53
C VAL A 207 8.90 4.74 6.19
N LYS A 208 10.12 4.66 5.67
CA LYS A 208 11.27 5.41 6.20
C LYS A 208 11.21 6.91 5.92
N CYS A 209 10.41 7.31 4.94
CA CYS A 209 10.14 8.71 4.64
C CYS A 209 9.08 9.33 5.57
N GLY A 210 8.48 8.55 6.48
CA GLY A 210 7.56 9.05 7.49
C GLY A 210 6.09 9.06 7.05
N ALA A 211 5.72 8.33 6.00
CA ALA A 211 4.30 8.09 5.72
C ALA A 211 3.66 7.27 6.86
N ASP A 212 2.42 7.58 7.21
CA ASP A 212 1.75 6.95 8.36
C ASP A 212 1.26 5.53 8.05
N ILE A 213 0.80 5.33 6.81
CA ILE A 213 0.37 4.01 6.32
C ILE A 213 0.94 3.80 4.93
N VAL A 214 1.59 2.66 4.72
CA VAL A 214 2.19 2.29 3.43
C VAL A 214 1.69 0.91 3.01
N ILE A 215 1.27 0.77 1.76
CA ILE A 215 0.78 -0.49 1.22
C ILE A 215 1.71 -0.98 0.11
N ASN A 216 2.32 -2.16 0.32
CA ASN A 216 3.19 -2.81 -0.65
C ASN A 216 2.52 -4.02 -1.30
N SER A 217 2.55 -4.10 -2.64
CA SER A 217 2.23 -5.34 -3.36
C SER A 217 3.50 -6.19 -3.49
N VAL A 218 3.67 -7.18 -2.61
CA VAL A 218 4.87 -8.02 -2.59
C VAL A 218 5.04 -8.77 -3.91
N HIS A 219 3.95 -9.29 -4.47
CA HIS A 219 3.93 -10.05 -5.72
C HIS A 219 4.36 -9.28 -6.97
N LYS A 220 4.40 -7.93 -6.93
CA LYS A 220 4.79 -7.12 -8.09
C LYS A 220 6.29 -7.01 -8.24
N THR A 221 7.03 -6.87 -7.15
CA THR A 221 8.45 -6.53 -7.17
C THR A 221 9.36 -7.49 -6.40
N LEU A 222 8.80 -8.32 -5.53
CA LEU A 222 9.50 -9.36 -4.79
C LEU A 222 9.04 -10.77 -5.21
N PRO A 223 9.84 -11.84 -4.95
CA PRO A 223 9.43 -13.22 -5.19
C PRO A 223 8.29 -13.62 -4.26
N SER A 224 7.07 -13.73 -4.79
CA SER A 224 5.90 -14.05 -3.99
C SER A 224 4.74 -14.50 -4.90
N LEU A 225 3.77 -15.19 -4.34
CA LEU A 225 2.56 -15.56 -5.06
C LEU A 225 1.72 -14.34 -5.40
N THR A 226 0.89 -14.46 -6.43
CA THR A 226 -0.04 -13.39 -6.82
C THR A 226 -0.96 -13.06 -5.65
N GLN A 227 -1.29 -11.78 -5.50
CA GLN A 227 -2.19 -11.22 -4.47
C GLN A 227 -1.50 -10.94 -3.13
N THR A 228 -0.30 -11.46 -2.87
CA THR A 228 0.41 -11.14 -1.62
C THR A 228 0.74 -9.66 -1.52
N ALA A 229 0.47 -9.09 -0.35
CA ALA A 229 0.75 -7.70 -0.04
C ALA A 229 1.00 -7.52 1.45
N ILE A 230 1.54 -6.37 1.84
CA ILE A 230 1.78 -6.00 3.23
C ILE A 230 1.33 -4.54 3.42
N MET A 231 0.73 -4.27 4.57
CA MET A 231 0.46 -2.92 5.05
C MET A 231 1.39 -2.63 6.23
N HIS A 232 2.06 -1.50 6.17
CA HIS A 232 2.95 -0.97 7.21
C HIS A 232 2.31 0.24 7.87
N ILE A 233 2.46 0.37 9.18
CA ILE A 233 1.91 1.45 9.97
C ILE A 233 3.03 2.06 10.80
N ASN A 234 3.16 3.38 10.75
CA ASN A 234 3.95 4.18 11.66
C ASN A 234 3.04 4.83 12.70
N TYR A 235 3.40 4.73 13.97
CA TYR A 235 2.62 5.30 15.06
C TYR A 235 2.70 6.84 15.05
N GLY A 236 1.72 7.47 15.65
CA GLY A 236 1.68 8.92 15.80
C GLY A 236 0.26 9.46 15.74
N ILE A 237 -0.23 9.75 14.55
CA ILE A 237 -1.51 10.45 14.36
C ILE A 237 -2.67 9.55 13.91
N VAL A 238 -2.40 8.28 13.61
CA VAL A 238 -3.44 7.34 13.17
C VAL A 238 -3.94 6.46 14.33
N ASP A 239 -5.23 6.13 14.30
CA ASP A 239 -5.85 5.17 15.23
C ASP A 239 -5.62 3.74 14.70
N VAL A 240 -4.57 3.10 15.19
CA VAL A 240 -4.15 1.75 14.79
C VAL A 240 -5.25 0.71 15.03
N GLU A 241 -5.96 0.79 16.15
CA GLU A 241 -7.02 -0.16 16.48
C GLU A 241 -8.20 -0.04 15.51
N ARG A 242 -8.50 1.16 15.06
CA ARG A 242 -9.53 1.37 14.04
C ARG A 242 -9.08 0.86 12.68
N ILE A 243 -7.83 1.06 12.29
CA ILE A 243 -7.25 0.49 11.06
C ILE A 243 -7.30 -1.03 11.12
N ARG A 244 -6.94 -1.65 12.24
CA ARG A 244 -6.98 -3.10 12.49
C ARG A 244 -8.40 -3.65 12.33
N ARG A 245 -9.41 -2.93 12.81
CA ARG A 245 -10.83 -3.31 12.63
C ARG A 245 -11.20 -3.39 11.16
N TYR A 246 -10.82 -2.38 10.35
CA TYR A 246 -11.10 -2.40 8.91
C TYR A 246 -10.24 -3.41 8.16
N TRP A 247 -8.99 -3.63 8.58
CA TRP A 247 -8.16 -4.71 8.07
C TRP A 247 -8.86 -6.07 8.27
N ASN A 248 -9.39 -6.34 9.45
CA ASN A 248 -10.17 -7.55 9.72
C ASN A 248 -11.45 -7.66 8.85
N ILE A 249 -12.12 -6.55 8.57
CA ILE A 249 -13.34 -6.53 7.74
C ILE A 249 -13.03 -6.87 6.28
N TYR A 250 -11.91 -6.36 5.75
CA TYR A 250 -11.57 -6.52 4.33
C TYR A 250 -10.72 -7.76 4.03
N GLN A 251 -10.26 -8.48 5.05
CA GLN A 251 -9.58 -9.75 4.86
C GLN A 251 -10.57 -10.93 4.96
N SER A 252 -10.22 -12.04 4.28
CA SER A 252 -10.93 -13.32 4.45
C SER A 252 -10.79 -13.81 5.89
N THR A 253 -11.85 -14.34 6.47
CA THR A 253 -11.79 -15.04 7.75
C THR A 253 -11.21 -16.45 7.64
N SER A 254 -11.00 -16.94 6.42
CA SER A 254 -10.37 -18.23 6.11
C SER A 254 -9.27 -17.99 5.07
N PRO A 255 -8.16 -17.34 5.45
CA PRO A 255 -7.08 -17.03 4.53
C PRO A 255 -6.34 -18.30 4.12
N SER A 256 -5.83 -18.33 2.90
CA SER A 256 -4.84 -19.33 2.50
C SER A 256 -3.48 -18.98 3.10
N TYR A 257 -2.93 -19.90 3.89
CA TYR A 257 -1.58 -19.73 4.48
C TYR A 257 -0.44 -20.09 3.51
N ILE A 258 -0.76 -20.44 2.26
CA ILE A 258 0.22 -20.58 1.19
C ILE A 258 0.58 -19.19 0.61
N LEU A 259 -0.31 -18.23 0.70
CA LEU A 259 -0.10 -16.85 0.24
C LEU A 259 0.69 -16.03 1.24
#